data_a2a76cb2e890f58fca273f470c6e97cb
#
_entry.id   a2a76cb2e890f58fca273f470c6e97cb
#
_cell.length_a   1.000
_cell.length_b   1.000
_cell.length_c   1.000
_cell.angle_alpha   90.00
_cell.angle_beta   90.00
_cell.angle_gamma   90.00
#
_symmetry.space_group_name_H-M   'P 1'
#
loop_
_entity.id
_entity.type
_entity.pdbx_description
1 polymer ?
#
loop_
_entity_poly.entity_id
_entity_poly.type
_entity_poly.pdbx_seq_one_letter_code
_entity_poly.pdbx_strand_id
1 'polypeptide(L)'
;PDEPVPTLLSSPQRNSFNLEKRKSAHWCWQPVTKPLVPKEGALTQNPIDYFIGKRLIEAGLLPALATDKRTWLRRVTFDLTGFPPTLEEIGHFISDESGNAYKTAVDRLLDSDHFGEKWARHWMDLVRYAETCGHEFDYPLENPHEYRDYLIRAFNSDVPYDQFLMEHVAGDLIDEPRRHRTEKFNESVIGTGFWYFHEAVHAPTDPKQDNADRMESQLDVFGKTFLGLTIGCARCHDHKFDAISEKDYYSLAALMQGSNRQEYPLDLGGKREVISNEIEALCKSAFSSLSSKQEGFSTMQPPSKYWKGALQLTHSNYVDSGTDANITGQVLVHFENGFGDWKPHGKA
;
A
#
# COMPACT_ATOMS: atom_id res chain seq x y z
N PRO A 1 -8.46 -64.53 22.10
CA PRO A 1 -8.62 -63.54 23.10
C PRO A 1 -8.30 -62.18 22.46
N ASP A 2 -9.39 -61.42 22.24
CA ASP A 2 -9.35 -60.10 21.62
C ASP A 2 -8.80 -59.10 22.64
N GLU A 3 -7.68 -58.50 22.32
CA GLU A 3 -7.20 -57.32 23.05
C GLU A 3 -8.14 -56.12 22.78
N PRO A 4 -8.53 -55.36 23.80
CA PRO A 4 -9.38 -54.21 23.63
C PRO A 4 -8.62 -53.09 22.85
N VAL A 5 -9.18 -52.64 21.77
CA VAL A 5 -8.71 -51.48 21.01
C VAL A 5 -8.60 -50.26 21.93
N PRO A 6 -7.45 -49.59 22.01
CA PRO A 6 -7.31 -48.39 22.86
C PRO A 6 -8.35 -47.35 22.48
N THR A 7 -9.16 -46.94 23.42
CA THR A 7 -10.09 -45.82 23.25
C THR A 7 -9.27 -44.57 22.89
N LEU A 8 -9.48 -44.07 21.70
CA LEU A 8 -8.89 -42.79 21.27
C LEU A 8 -9.20 -41.75 22.33
N LEU A 9 -8.16 -41.23 22.95
CA LEU A 9 -8.24 -40.11 23.88
C LEU A 9 -9.08 -39.01 23.21
N SER A 10 -10.14 -38.59 23.91
CA SER A 10 -10.97 -37.47 23.46
C SER A 10 -10.06 -36.32 23.08
N SER A 11 -10.17 -35.86 21.83
CA SER A 11 -9.44 -34.69 21.34
C SER A 11 -9.67 -33.54 22.33
N PRO A 12 -8.62 -32.80 22.74
CA PRO A 12 -8.80 -31.66 23.62
C PRO A 12 -9.87 -30.74 23.00
N GLN A 13 -10.86 -30.35 23.81
CA GLN A 13 -11.92 -29.44 23.39
C GLN A 13 -11.23 -28.25 22.76
N ARG A 14 -11.36 -28.09 21.42
CA ARG A 14 -10.94 -26.89 20.73
C ARG A 14 -11.67 -25.74 21.40
N ASN A 15 -10.96 -24.85 22.07
CA ASN A 15 -11.54 -23.62 22.59
C ASN A 15 -12.29 -22.96 21.40
N SER A 16 -13.61 -22.89 21.51
CA SER A 16 -14.44 -22.32 20.44
C SER A 16 -13.98 -20.89 20.20
N PHE A 17 -13.73 -20.56 18.92
CA PHE A 17 -13.42 -19.19 18.51
C PHE A 17 -14.58 -18.27 18.93
N ASN A 18 -14.27 -17.24 19.71
CA ASN A 18 -15.25 -16.22 20.10
C ASN A 18 -14.67 -14.85 19.81
N LEU A 19 -15.11 -14.26 18.69
CA LEU A 19 -14.65 -13.00 18.18
C LEU A 19 -14.83 -11.87 19.20
N GLU A 20 -16.01 -11.75 19.79
CA GLU A 20 -16.33 -10.65 20.72
C GLU A 20 -15.51 -10.73 22.00
N LYS A 21 -15.32 -11.93 22.53
CA LYS A 21 -14.46 -12.14 23.70
C LYS A 21 -13.02 -11.73 23.40
N ARG A 22 -12.51 -12.04 22.20
CA ARG A 22 -11.14 -11.69 21.81
C ARG A 22 -11.00 -10.19 21.59
N LYS A 23 -11.96 -9.56 20.92
CA LYS A 23 -12.00 -8.10 20.74
C LYS A 23 -11.99 -7.37 22.09
N SER A 24 -12.84 -7.79 23.02
CA SER A 24 -12.92 -7.15 24.33
C SER A 24 -11.69 -7.38 25.21
N ALA A 25 -10.98 -8.49 25.03
CA ALA A 25 -9.82 -8.87 25.83
C ALA A 25 -8.51 -8.19 25.42
N HIS A 26 -8.40 -7.67 24.20
CA HIS A 26 -7.16 -7.12 23.69
C HIS A 26 -7.29 -5.63 23.33
N TRP A 27 -6.36 -4.83 23.80
CA TRP A 27 -6.39 -3.37 23.68
C TRP A 27 -6.42 -2.85 22.23
N CYS A 28 -5.78 -3.54 21.28
CA CYS A 28 -5.71 -3.09 19.88
C CYS A 28 -7.08 -3.11 19.17
N TRP A 29 -8.05 -3.85 19.67
CA TRP A 29 -9.43 -3.89 19.16
C TRP A 29 -10.36 -2.90 19.84
N GLN A 30 -9.86 -2.14 20.82
CA GLN A 30 -10.64 -1.11 21.50
C GLN A 30 -10.54 0.21 20.76
N PRO A 31 -11.56 1.08 20.85
CA PRO A 31 -11.48 2.42 20.28
C PRO A 31 -10.25 3.16 20.80
N VAL A 32 -9.54 3.85 19.91
CA VAL A 32 -8.39 4.67 20.27
C VAL A 32 -8.86 5.85 21.13
N THR A 33 -8.32 5.95 22.33
CA THR A 33 -8.59 7.04 23.26
C THR A 33 -7.30 7.80 23.58
N LYS A 34 -7.40 9.10 23.79
CA LYS A 34 -6.25 9.90 24.21
C LYS A 34 -5.92 9.58 25.68
N PRO A 35 -4.77 8.96 25.98
CA PRO A 35 -4.43 8.64 27.37
C PRO A 35 -4.10 9.90 28.15
N LEU A 36 -4.35 9.86 29.47
CA LEU A 36 -3.87 10.88 30.38
C LEU A 36 -2.36 10.74 30.56
N VAL A 37 -1.62 11.83 30.36
CA VAL A 37 -0.19 11.86 30.60
C VAL A 37 0.07 11.63 32.08
N PRO A 38 0.92 10.67 32.47
CA PRO A 38 1.29 10.45 33.86
C PRO A 38 1.86 11.73 34.49
N LYS A 39 1.62 11.94 35.79
CA LYS A 39 2.16 13.10 36.52
C LYS A 39 3.59 12.88 37.01
N GLU A 40 3.97 11.62 37.14
CA GLU A 40 5.29 11.18 37.63
C GLU A 40 6.10 10.57 36.47
N GLY A 41 7.43 10.58 36.61
CA GLY A 41 8.31 9.95 35.60
C GLY A 41 8.82 10.88 34.52
N ALA A 42 8.66 12.21 34.68
CA ALA A 42 9.17 13.16 33.71
C ALA A 42 10.69 13.07 33.57
N LEU A 43 11.17 12.68 32.41
CA LEU A 43 12.57 12.75 32.01
C LEU A 43 12.86 14.09 31.33
N THR A 44 11.88 14.61 30.59
CA THR A 44 11.84 15.93 29.95
C THR A 44 10.41 16.50 30.05
N GLN A 45 10.10 17.55 29.28
CA GLN A 45 8.75 18.08 29.16
C GLN A 45 7.91 17.36 28.08
N ASN A 46 8.50 16.40 27.36
CA ASN A 46 7.80 15.66 26.30
C ASN A 46 6.84 14.62 26.93
N PRO A 47 5.56 14.59 26.54
CA PRO A 47 4.59 13.62 27.05
C PRO A 47 5.05 12.15 26.93
N ILE A 48 5.80 11.80 25.87
CA ILE A 48 6.32 10.45 25.66
C ILE A 48 7.26 10.06 26.82
N ASP A 49 8.10 10.98 27.27
CA ASP A 49 9.05 10.74 28.34
C ASP A 49 8.38 10.47 29.69
N TYR A 50 7.17 11.02 29.92
CA TYR A 50 6.40 10.67 31.12
C TYR A 50 5.94 9.22 31.11
N PHE A 51 5.51 8.70 29.94
CA PHE A 51 5.11 7.29 29.82
C PHE A 51 6.31 6.35 30.00
N ILE A 52 7.44 6.68 29.36
CA ILE A 52 8.70 5.93 29.48
C ILE A 52 9.20 5.96 30.92
N GLY A 53 9.28 7.15 31.52
CA GLY A 53 9.78 7.34 32.88
C GLY A 53 8.94 6.61 33.93
N LYS A 54 7.60 6.62 33.78
CA LYS A 54 6.71 5.81 34.63
C LYS A 54 7.07 4.32 34.58
N ARG A 55 7.29 3.77 33.37
CA ARG A 55 7.68 2.37 33.21
C ARG A 55 9.04 2.05 33.81
N LEU A 56 10.00 2.97 33.68
CA LEU A 56 11.32 2.81 34.32
C LEU A 56 11.20 2.78 35.86
N ILE A 57 10.43 3.69 36.43
CA ILE A 57 10.18 3.71 37.88
C ILE A 57 9.51 2.40 38.35
N GLU A 58 8.46 1.95 37.67
CA GLU A 58 7.77 0.68 37.98
C GLU A 58 8.73 -0.53 37.91
N ALA A 59 9.72 -0.49 37.01
CA ALA A 59 10.74 -1.53 36.87
C ALA A 59 11.96 -1.34 37.81
N GLY A 60 12.00 -0.29 38.61
CA GLY A 60 13.16 0.02 39.46
C GLY A 60 14.42 0.41 38.68
N LEU A 61 14.25 0.91 37.44
CA LEU A 61 15.35 1.31 36.57
C LEU A 61 15.50 2.82 36.51
N LEU A 62 16.73 3.25 36.29
CA LEU A 62 17.05 4.65 36.01
C LEU A 62 17.36 4.83 34.51
N PRO A 63 17.03 6.00 33.93
CA PRO A 63 17.45 6.32 32.58
C PRO A 63 18.98 6.40 32.49
N ALA A 64 19.53 6.03 31.33
CA ALA A 64 20.95 6.24 31.06
C ALA A 64 21.27 7.74 31.05
N LEU A 65 22.52 8.07 31.36
CA LEU A 65 23.00 9.45 31.25
C LEU A 65 22.95 9.94 29.80
N ALA A 66 22.71 11.23 29.61
CA ALA A 66 22.79 11.87 28.31
C ALA A 66 24.19 11.65 27.70
N THR A 67 24.20 11.32 26.41
CA THR A 67 25.47 11.13 25.68
C THR A 67 26.11 12.47 25.33
N ASP A 68 27.42 12.47 24.99
CA ASP A 68 28.11 13.65 24.47
C ASP A 68 27.60 14.09 23.08
N LYS A 69 27.83 15.34 22.70
CA LYS A 69 27.38 15.93 21.43
C LYS A 69 27.85 15.13 20.20
N ARG A 70 29.09 14.64 20.16
CA ARG A 70 29.64 13.89 19.03
C ARG A 70 28.94 12.56 18.85
N THR A 71 28.77 11.80 19.90
CA THR A 71 28.07 10.53 19.90
C THR A 71 26.60 10.71 19.52
N TRP A 72 25.95 11.76 20.03
CA TRP A 72 24.56 12.08 19.68
C TRP A 72 24.43 12.39 18.19
N LEU A 73 25.27 13.30 17.65
CA LEU A 73 25.23 13.65 16.22
C LEU A 73 25.45 12.42 15.34
N ARG A 74 26.44 11.58 15.69
CA ARG A 74 26.68 10.35 14.96
C ARG A 74 25.45 9.44 14.90
N ARG A 75 24.78 9.25 16.04
CA ARG A 75 23.57 8.39 16.10
C ARG A 75 22.44 8.95 15.26
N VAL A 76 22.09 10.22 15.46
CA VAL A 76 20.95 10.83 14.75
C VAL A 76 21.20 10.91 13.25
N THR A 77 22.45 11.17 12.81
CA THR A 77 22.77 11.18 11.37
C THR A 77 22.62 9.79 10.76
N PHE A 78 23.10 8.72 11.40
CA PHE A 78 22.88 7.36 10.94
C PHE A 78 21.40 6.96 10.95
N ASP A 79 20.66 7.35 11.96
CA ASP A 79 19.25 7.00 12.09
C ASP A 79 18.39 7.68 11.00
N LEU A 80 18.69 8.94 10.69
CA LEU A 80 17.91 9.69 9.72
C LEU A 80 18.37 9.50 8.26
N THR A 81 19.68 9.43 8.02
CA THR A 81 20.22 9.42 6.65
C THR A 81 20.97 8.14 6.27
N GLY A 82 21.31 7.29 7.23
CA GLY A 82 22.09 6.08 6.98
C GLY A 82 23.60 6.31 6.81
N PHE A 83 24.08 7.57 6.90
CA PHE A 83 25.47 7.94 6.72
C PHE A 83 26.09 8.49 8.01
N PRO A 84 27.42 8.44 8.18
CA PRO A 84 28.08 9.16 9.25
C PRO A 84 28.10 10.66 8.97
N PRO A 85 28.10 11.52 10.00
CA PRO A 85 28.33 12.95 9.82
C PRO A 85 29.74 13.22 9.30
N THR A 86 29.89 14.27 8.49
CA THR A 86 31.18 14.76 8.02
C THR A 86 31.98 15.41 9.15
N LEU A 87 33.29 15.56 8.95
CA LEU A 87 34.13 16.26 9.94
C LEU A 87 33.72 17.71 10.12
N GLU A 88 33.26 18.36 9.07
CA GLU A 88 32.74 19.73 9.09
C GLU A 88 31.49 19.84 9.93
N GLU A 89 30.50 18.95 9.69
CA GLU A 89 29.26 18.89 10.47
C GLU A 89 29.52 18.64 11.95
N ILE A 90 30.45 17.75 12.26
CA ILE A 90 30.88 17.51 13.65
C ILE A 90 31.46 18.79 14.27
N GLY A 91 32.36 19.49 13.55
CA GLY A 91 32.98 20.71 14.00
C GLY A 91 31.94 21.80 14.28
N HIS A 92 31.06 22.06 13.34
CA HIS A 92 29.97 23.03 13.47
C HIS A 92 29.05 22.73 14.66
N PHE A 93 28.60 21.47 14.78
CA PHE A 93 27.68 21.09 15.85
C PHE A 93 28.30 21.16 17.24
N ILE A 94 29.59 20.79 17.39
CA ILE A 94 30.28 20.86 18.69
C ILE A 94 30.45 22.30 19.13
N SER A 95 30.81 23.21 18.18
CA SER A 95 31.02 24.64 18.47
C SER A 95 29.71 25.42 18.61
N ASP A 96 28.58 24.88 18.21
CA ASP A 96 27.28 25.55 18.37
C ASP A 96 26.80 25.45 19.84
N GLU A 97 26.86 26.56 20.54
CA GLU A 97 26.40 26.71 21.94
C GLU A 97 24.96 27.24 22.03
N SER A 98 24.27 27.41 20.90
CA SER A 98 22.89 27.86 20.87
C SER A 98 21.93 26.85 21.51
N GLY A 99 20.87 27.33 22.13
CA GLY A 99 19.82 26.48 22.68
C GLY A 99 19.08 25.63 21.62
N ASN A 100 19.26 25.93 20.33
CA ASN A 100 18.61 25.28 19.21
C ASN A 100 19.52 24.31 18.43
N ALA A 101 20.78 24.14 18.81
CA ALA A 101 21.77 23.33 18.08
C ALA A 101 21.24 21.92 17.69
N TYR A 102 20.64 21.24 18.65
CA TYR A 102 20.07 19.88 18.41
C TYR A 102 18.92 19.91 17.42
N LYS A 103 17.99 20.86 17.57
CA LYS A 103 16.85 21.00 16.65
C LYS A 103 17.33 21.32 15.24
N THR A 104 18.24 22.26 15.09
CA THR A 104 18.81 22.65 13.79
C THR A 104 19.49 21.47 13.11
N ALA A 105 20.22 20.64 13.86
CA ALA A 105 20.84 19.43 13.31
C ALA A 105 19.80 18.42 12.83
N VAL A 106 18.71 18.19 13.59
CA VAL A 106 17.62 17.29 13.18
C VAL A 106 16.89 17.83 11.96
N ASP A 107 16.50 19.10 11.96
CA ASP A 107 15.77 19.72 10.85
C ASP A 107 16.58 19.60 9.54
N ARG A 108 17.88 19.87 9.58
CA ARG A 108 18.79 19.71 8.44
C ARG A 108 18.86 18.26 7.92
N LEU A 109 18.88 17.28 8.81
CA LEU A 109 18.94 15.87 8.44
C LEU A 109 17.61 15.38 7.85
N LEU A 110 16.49 15.88 8.36
CA LEU A 110 15.16 15.57 7.82
C LEU A 110 14.95 16.21 6.43
N ASP A 111 15.57 17.35 6.15
CA ASP A 111 15.53 18.05 4.86
C ASP A 111 16.54 17.48 3.83
N SER A 112 17.30 16.49 4.21
CA SER A 112 18.26 15.81 3.33
C SER A 112 17.58 14.78 2.42
N ASP A 113 17.94 14.76 1.12
CA ASP A 113 17.47 13.73 0.18
C ASP A 113 17.75 12.31 0.67
N HIS A 114 18.83 12.13 1.44
CA HIS A 114 19.20 10.83 2.03
C HIS A 114 18.22 10.32 3.09
N PHE A 115 17.36 11.20 3.65
CA PHE A 115 16.30 10.76 4.54
C PHE A 115 15.32 9.83 3.81
N GLY A 116 14.84 10.25 2.65
CA GLY A 116 13.95 9.42 1.83
C GLY A 116 14.61 8.12 1.36
N GLU A 117 15.87 8.17 0.92
CA GLU A 117 16.63 6.97 0.53
C GLU A 117 16.73 5.95 1.68
N LYS A 118 17.03 6.43 2.89
CA LYS A 118 17.13 5.59 4.08
C LYS A 118 15.79 4.96 4.46
N TRP A 119 14.73 5.76 4.50
CA TRP A 119 13.43 5.30 4.98
C TRP A 119 12.64 4.53 3.94
N ALA A 120 12.81 4.86 2.65
CA ALA A 120 12.28 4.04 1.55
C ALA A 120 12.80 2.61 1.60
N ARG A 121 14.09 2.40 1.96
CA ARG A 121 14.65 1.07 2.11
C ARG A 121 13.92 0.24 3.18
N HIS A 122 13.62 0.84 4.34
CA HIS A 122 12.87 0.16 5.38
C HIS A 122 11.45 -0.21 4.91
N TRP A 123 10.82 0.69 4.14
CA TRP A 123 9.49 0.40 3.59
C TRP A 123 9.52 -0.69 2.52
N MET A 124 10.52 -0.68 1.65
CA MET A 124 10.74 -1.73 0.64
C MET A 124 10.84 -3.13 1.27
N ASP A 125 11.51 -3.26 2.41
CA ASP A 125 11.59 -4.52 3.15
C ASP A 125 10.20 -5.00 3.61
N LEU A 126 9.32 -4.09 4.03
CA LEU A 126 7.97 -4.44 4.48
C LEU A 126 7.09 -4.94 3.33
N VAL A 127 7.24 -4.37 2.14
CA VAL A 127 6.39 -4.69 0.97
C VAL A 127 7.02 -5.71 0.03
N ARG A 128 8.11 -6.38 0.41
CA ARG A 128 8.81 -7.39 -0.38
C ARG A 128 9.32 -6.85 -1.72
N TYR A 129 9.80 -5.62 -1.76
CA TYR A 129 10.36 -5.05 -2.99
C TYR A 129 11.39 -5.99 -3.63
N ALA A 130 11.24 -6.22 -4.92
CA ALA A 130 12.16 -7.00 -5.72
C ALA A 130 12.26 -6.40 -7.12
N GLU A 131 13.35 -6.68 -7.82
CA GLU A 131 13.55 -6.26 -9.21
C GLU A 131 13.41 -7.43 -10.19
N THR A 132 13.19 -8.64 -9.66
CA THR A 132 12.96 -9.86 -10.41
C THR A 132 11.80 -10.65 -9.83
N CYS A 133 11.25 -11.57 -10.62
CA CYS A 133 10.11 -12.40 -10.23
C CYS A 133 10.47 -13.54 -9.27
N GLY A 134 11.76 -13.81 -9.04
CA GLY A 134 12.20 -15.02 -8.33
C GLY A 134 11.89 -16.30 -9.10
N HIS A 135 11.82 -17.43 -8.37
CA HIS A 135 11.58 -18.76 -8.95
C HIS A 135 12.66 -19.21 -9.95
N GLU A 136 12.40 -20.29 -10.70
CA GLU A 136 13.37 -20.97 -11.55
C GLU A 136 14.01 -20.10 -12.64
N PHE A 137 13.25 -19.18 -13.22
CA PHE A 137 13.69 -18.38 -14.36
C PHE A 137 14.06 -16.94 -14.00
N ASP A 138 13.67 -16.47 -12.84
CA ASP A 138 14.02 -15.18 -12.26
C ASP A 138 13.96 -14.00 -13.25
N TYR A 139 12.88 -13.92 -14.01
CA TYR A 139 12.68 -12.84 -14.97
C TYR A 139 12.65 -11.47 -14.29
N PRO A 140 13.24 -10.45 -14.92
CA PRO A 140 13.17 -9.09 -14.40
C PRO A 140 11.71 -8.59 -14.40
N LEU A 141 11.35 -7.86 -13.34
CA LEU A 141 10.11 -7.09 -13.31
C LEU A 141 10.25 -5.83 -14.20
N GLU A 142 9.16 -5.39 -14.78
CA GLU A 142 9.15 -4.16 -15.56
C GLU A 142 9.04 -2.93 -14.63
N ASN A 143 10.02 -2.03 -14.73
CA ASN A 143 10.06 -0.74 -14.03
C ASN A 143 9.87 -0.77 -12.50
N PRO A 144 10.39 -1.74 -11.74
CA PRO A 144 10.22 -1.78 -10.29
C PRO A 144 10.84 -0.57 -9.60
N HIS A 145 11.89 0.03 -10.21
CA HIS A 145 12.56 1.23 -9.71
C HIS A 145 11.62 2.43 -9.57
N GLU A 146 10.54 2.52 -10.36
CA GLU A 146 9.56 3.59 -10.23
C GLU A 146 8.88 3.59 -8.85
N TYR A 147 8.61 2.40 -8.31
CA TYR A 147 8.07 2.28 -6.95
C TYR A 147 9.09 2.68 -5.89
N ARG A 148 10.35 2.26 -6.01
CA ARG A 148 11.43 2.69 -5.12
C ARG A 148 11.57 4.22 -5.13
N ASP A 149 11.62 4.81 -6.31
CA ASP A 149 11.82 6.24 -6.48
C ASP A 149 10.59 7.05 -5.99
N TYR A 150 9.38 6.49 -6.16
CA TYR A 150 8.16 7.00 -5.55
C TYR A 150 8.27 7.05 -4.01
N LEU A 151 8.74 5.98 -3.38
CA LEU A 151 8.93 5.94 -1.93
C LEU A 151 9.90 7.00 -1.45
N ILE A 152 11.06 7.13 -2.12
CA ILE A 152 12.06 8.16 -1.78
C ILE A 152 11.43 9.55 -1.83
N ARG A 153 10.71 9.86 -2.91
CA ARG A 153 10.03 11.16 -3.07
C ARG A 153 8.91 11.35 -2.04
N ALA A 154 8.16 10.31 -1.71
CA ALA A 154 7.09 10.38 -0.72
C ALA A 154 7.62 10.70 0.68
N PHE A 155 8.70 10.03 1.12
CA PHE A 155 9.36 10.33 2.39
C PHE A 155 10.00 11.72 2.41
N ASN A 156 10.70 12.13 1.36
CA ASN A 156 11.31 13.45 1.29
C ASN A 156 10.28 14.59 1.17
N SER A 157 9.07 14.29 0.73
CA SER A 157 7.96 15.26 0.67
C SER A 157 7.09 15.22 1.92
N ASP A 158 7.44 14.41 2.91
CA ASP A 158 6.67 14.21 4.16
C ASP A 158 5.18 13.97 3.88
N VAL A 159 4.87 13.06 2.93
CA VAL A 159 3.49 12.72 2.57
C VAL A 159 2.76 12.21 3.81
N PRO A 160 1.61 12.79 4.20
CA PRO A 160 0.84 12.32 5.35
C PRO A 160 0.51 10.83 5.25
N TYR A 161 0.60 10.12 6.38
CA TYR A 161 0.47 8.65 6.38
C TYR A 161 -0.88 8.15 5.84
N ASP A 162 -1.95 8.87 6.10
CA ASP A 162 -3.29 8.56 5.58
C ASP A 162 -3.34 8.68 4.05
N GLN A 163 -2.73 9.71 3.47
CA GLN A 163 -2.58 9.84 2.03
C GLN A 163 -1.68 8.75 1.47
N PHE A 164 -0.54 8.50 2.10
CA PHE A 164 0.40 7.45 1.70
C PHE A 164 -0.26 6.07 1.70
N LEU A 165 -1.09 5.76 2.71
CA LEU A 165 -1.88 4.55 2.77
C LEU A 165 -2.90 4.47 1.63
N MET A 166 -3.64 5.55 1.35
CA MET A 166 -4.59 5.58 0.23
C MET A 166 -3.90 5.37 -1.11
N GLU A 167 -2.72 5.98 -1.33
CA GLU A 167 -1.94 5.79 -2.55
C GLU A 167 -1.51 4.32 -2.74
N HIS A 168 -1.20 3.60 -1.65
CA HIS A 168 -0.86 2.18 -1.73
C HIS A 168 -2.08 1.28 -1.99
N VAL A 169 -3.19 1.56 -1.36
CA VAL A 169 -4.37 0.69 -1.45
C VAL A 169 -5.14 0.91 -2.75
N ALA A 170 -5.31 2.17 -3.16
CA ALA A 170 -6.18 2.57 -4.26
C ALA A 170 -5.70 3.86 -4.95
N GLY A 171 -4.40 4.00 -5.17
CA GLY A 171 -3.80 5.18 -5.78
C GLY A 171 -4.27 5.47 -7.20
N ASP A 172 -4.77 4.45 -7.90
CA ASP A 172 -5.39 4.52 -9.21
C ASP A 172 -6.82 5.11 -9.19
N LEU A 173 -7.47 5.10 -8.01
CA LEU A 173 -8.85 5.56 -7.83
C LEU A 173 -8.95 6.95 -7.18
N ILE A 174 -7.82 7.60 -6.89
CA ILE A 174 -7.81 8.94 -6.27
C ILE A 174 -8.21 9.98 -7.31
N ASP A 175 -9.29 10.73 -7.05
CA ASP A 175 -9.80 11.77 -7.96
C ASP A 175 -8.79 12.91 -8.19
N GLU A 176 -8.13 13.35 -7.12
CA GLU A 176 -7.08 14.38 -7.16
C GLU A 176 -5.74 13.77 -6.73
N PRO A 177 -5.06 13.03 -7.62
CA PRO A 177 -3.83 12.34 -7.28
C PRO A 177 -2.67 13.32 -7.07
N ARG A 178 -1.75 12.95 -6.20
CA ARG A 178 -0.46 13.64 -6.07
C ARG A 178 0.31 13.48 -7.38
N ARG A 179 0.92 14.60 -7.83
CA ARG A 179 1.65 14.64 -9.10
C ARG A 179 3.14 14.85 -8.86
N HIS A 180 3.93 14.21 -9.70
CA HIS A 180 5.37 14.43 -9.71
C HIS A 180 5.70 15.92 -9.89
N ARG A 181 6.62 16.44 -9.08
CA ARG A 181 6.87 17.89 -8.98
C ARG A 181 7.25 18.53 -10.32
N THR A 182 8.11 17.89 -11.10
CA THR A 182 8.61 18.40 -12.39
C THR A 182 7.89 17.77 -13.58
N GLU A 183 7.78 16.44 -13.62
CA GLU A 183 7.26 15.68 -14.76
C GLU A 183 5.73 15.62 -14.83
N LYS A 184 5.03 16.05 -13.77
CA LYS A 184 3.57 16.19 -13.69
C LYS A 184 2.74 14.91 -13.86
N PHE A 185 3.35 13.74 -13.97
CA PHE A 185 2.61 12.49 -14.01
C PHE A 185 1.95 12.16 -12.66
N ASN A 186 0.97 11.27 -12.68
CA ASN A 186 0.29 10.78 -11.48
C ASN A 186 1.24 9.91 -10.64
N GLU A 187 1.68 10.40 -9.48
CA GLU A 187 2.51 9.64 -8.54
C GLU A 187 1.70 8.67 -7.67
N SER A 188 0.46 9.03 -7.35
CA SER A 188 -0.36 8.24 -6.42
C SER A 188 -0.59 6.82 -6.91
N VAL A 189 -0.72 6.63 -8.22
CA VAL A 189 -0.91 5.29 -8.81
C VAL A 189 0.29 4.37 -8.60
N ILE A 190 1.50 4.93 -8.50
CA ILE A 190 2.73 4.13 -8.33
C ILE A 190 2.73 3.41 -6.99
N GLY A 191 2.10 3.99 -5.96
CA GLY A 191 1.94 3.36 -4.65
C GLY A 191 1.31 1.97 -4.73
N THR A 192 0.39 1.73 -5.67
CA THR A 192 -0.25 0.43 -5.87
C THR A 192 0.71 -0.65 -6.37
N GLY A 193 1.91 -0.27 -6.80
CA GLY A 193 2.93 -1.19 -7.33
C GLY A 193 3.34 -2.29 -6.36
N PHE A 194 3.24 -2.07 -5.04
CA PHE A 194 3.61 -3.08 -4.04
C PHE A 194 2.79 -4.38 -4.13
N TRP A 195 1.60 -4.36 -4.70
CA TRP A 195 0.79 -5.54 -4.94
C TRP A 195 1.44 -6.55 -5.90
N TYR A 196 2.46 -6.10 -6.64
CA TYR A 196 3.16 -6.88 -7.66
C TYR A 196 4.42 -7.58 -7.19
N PHE A 197 4.98 -7.19 -6.06
CA PHE A 197 6.20 -7.80 -5.53
C PHE A 197 5.88 -9.14 -4.87
N HIS A 198 5.87 -10.19 -5.66
CA HIS A 198 5.70 -11.57 -5.21
C HIS A 198 6.47 -12.51 -6.12
N GLU A 199 6.83 -13.67 -5.61
CA GLU A 199 7.37 -14.75 -6.44
C GLU A 199 6.32 -15.18 -7.48
N ALA A 200 6.73 -15.27 -8.74
CA ALA A 200 5.87 -15.67 -9.84
C ALA A 200 6.33 -16.99 -10.45
N VAL A 201 5.50 -18.01 -10.34
CA VAL A 201 5.74 -19.30 -10.97
C VAL A 201 5.54 -19.17 -12.49
N HIS A 202 6.58 -19.53 -13.28
CA HIS A 202 6.55 -19.37 -14.74
C HIS A 202 5.45 -20.20 -15.44
N ALA A 203 5.29 -21.46 -15.04
CA ALA A 203 4.32 -22.38 -15.63
C ALA A 203 3.65 -23.20 -14.53
N PRO A 204 2.68 -22.63 -13.79
CA PRO A 204 2.03 -23.34 -12.71
C PRO A 204 1.24 -24.54 -13.24
N THR A 205 1.43 -25.71 -12.62
CA THR A 205 0.66 -26.93 -12.94
C THR A 205 -0.79 -26.81 -12.52
N ASP A 206 -1.08 -26.01 -11.51
CA ASP A 206 -2.43 -25.62 -11.06
C ASP A 206 -2.55 -24.09 -11.01
N PRO A 207 -3.07 -23.47 -12.08
CA PRO A 207 -3.25 -22.02 -12.12
C PRO A 207 -4.22 -21.46 -11.08
N LYS A 208 -5.17 -22.28 -10.59
CA LYS A 208 -6.11 -21.84 -9.53
C LYS A 208 -5.40 -21.78 -8.19
N GLN A 209 -4.57 -22.77 -7.90
CA GLN A 209 -3.76 -22.78 -6.69
C GLN A 209 -2.75 -21.64 -6.71
N ASP A 210 -2.04 -21.44 -7.81
CA ASP A 210 -1.09 -20.31 -7.98
C ASP A 210 -1.77 -18.95 -7.73
N ASN A 211 -2.95 -18.75 -8.30
CA ASN A 211 -3.71 -17.51 -8.06
C ASN A 211 -4.11 -17.33 -6.58
N ALA A 212 -4.50 -18.43 -5.91
CA ALA A 212 -4.84 -18.40 -4.49
C ALA A 212 -3.62 -18.08 -3.62
N ASP A 213 -2.45 -18.62 -3.96
CA ASP A 213 -1.21 -18.41 -3.22
C ASP A 213 -0.65 -16.99 -3.44
N ARG A 214 -0.79 -16.46 -4.65
CA ARG A 214 -0.48 -15.05 -4.93
C ARG A 214 -1.36 -14.12 -4.12
N MET A 215 -2.67 -14.36 -4.08
CA MET A 215 -3.60 -13.57 -3.29
C MET A 215 -3.29 -13.64 -1.79
N GLU A 216 -2.97 -14.84 -1.28
CA GLU A 216 -2.51 -14.99 0.11
C GLU A 216 -1.28 -14.14 0.40
N SER A 217 -0.28 -14.21 -0.48
CA SER A 217 0.94 -13.44 -0.37
C SER A 217 0.67 -11.92 -0.35
N GLN A 218 -0.25 -11.44 -1.18
CA GLN A 218 -0.68 -10.04 -1.20
C GLN A 218 -1.37 -9.62 0.10
N LEU A 219 -2.31 -10.43 0.59
CA LEU A 219 -3.04 -10.16 1.83
C LEU A 219 -2.16 -10.27 3.07
N ASP A 220 -1.21 -11.20 3.09
CA ASP A 220 -0.25 -11.33 4.18
C ASP A 220 0.63 -10.08 4.31
N VAL A 221 1.15 -9.58 3.19
CA VAL A 221 1.94 -8.34 3.18
C VAL A 221 1.09 -7.14 3.57
N PHE A 222 -0.11 -7.02 3.01
CA PHE A 222 -1.03 -5.94 3.37
C PHE A 222 -1.33 -5.95 4.87
N GLY A 223 -1.68 -7.12 5.41
CA GLY A 223 -1.98 -7.28 6.83
C GLY A 223 -0.81 -6.89 7.73
N LYS A 224 0.38 -7.38 7.43
CA LYS A 224 1.60 -7.11 8.22
C LYS A 224 2.05 -5.66 8.11
N THR A 225 2.07 -5.11 6.89
CA THR A 225 2.61 -3.77 6.63
C THR A 225 1.69 -2.66 7.15
N PHE A 226 0.39 -2.74 6.85
CA PHE A 226 -0.53 -1.64 7.14
C PHE A 226 -1.35 -1.83 8.42
N LEU A 227 -1.62 -3.08 8.81
CA LEU A 227 -2.45 -3.38 9.99
C LEU A 227 -1.65 -3.95 11.17
N GLY A 228 -0.41 -4.37 10.95
CA GLY A 228 0.38 -5.07 11.97
C GLY A 228 -0.22 -6.43 12.37
N LEU A 229 -0.99 -7.07 11.48
CA LEU A 229 -1.74 -8.29 11.73
C LEU A 229 -1.29 -9.43 10.81
N THR A 230 -1.27 -10.66 11.34
CA THR A 230 -0.93 -11.87 10.58
C THR A 230 -2.20 -12.49 9.97
N ILE A 231 -2.84 -11.77 9.05
CA ILE A 231 -4.13 -12.15 8.45
C ILE A 231 -4.04 -13.50 7.72
N GLY A 232 -2.91 -13.81 7.09
CA GLY A 232 -2.68 -15.07 6.38
C GLY A 232 -2.95 -16.32 7.22
N CYS A 233 -2.77 -16.25 8.56
CA CYS A 233 -3.11 -17.36 9.45
C CYS A 233 -4.60 -17.74 9.40
N ALA A 234 -5.46 -16.80 9.03
CA ALA A 234 -6.91 -17.01 8.96
C ALA A 234 -7.40 -17.67 7.66
N ARG A 235 -6.50 -17.99 6.71
CA ARG A 235 -6.83 -18.68 5.46
C ARG A 235 -7.49 -20.06 5.69
N CYS A 236 -7.01 -20.83 6.68
CA CYS A 236 -7.42 -22.23 6.89
C CYS A 236 -8.30 -22.43 8.12
N HIS A 237 -8.30 -21.50 9.07
CA HIS A 237 -9.06 -21.55 10.32
C HIS A 237 -9.08 -20.17 10.97
N ASP A 238 -10.00 -19.93 11.89
CA ASP A 238 -10.00 -18.70 12.68
C ASP A 238 -8.65 -18.48 13.35
N HIS A 239 -8.14 -17.23 13.34
CA HIS A 239 -6.83 -16.91 13.87
C HIS A 239 -6.63 -17.42 15.28
N LYS A 240 -5.45 -17.98 15.60
CA LYS A 240 -5.21 -18.63 16.89
C LYS A 240 -5.31 -17.67 18.06
N PHE A 241 -4.82 -16.45 17.92
CA PHE A 241 -4.70 -15.47 19.02
C PHE A 241 -5.59 -14.26 18.80
N ASP A 242 -5.59 -13.68 17.61
CA ASP A 242 -6.26 -12.42 17.31
C ASP A 242 -7.76 -12.60 17.00
N ALA A 243 -8.49 -11.49 17.06
CA ALA A 243 -9.90 -11.46 16.73
C ALA A 243 -10.11 -11.37 15.22
N ILE A 244 -9.58 -12.32 14.48
CA ILE A 244 -9.66 -12.45 13.02
C ILE A 244 -10.27 -13.80 12.70
N SER A 245 -11.43 -13.80 12.05
CA SER A 245 -12.08 -15.03 11.60
C SER A 245 -11.59 -15.45 10.23
N GLU A 246 -11.76 -16.71 9.88
CA GLU A 246 -11.61 -17.21 8.52
C GLU A 246 -12.49 -16.42 7.53
N LYS A 247 -13.70 -16.03 7.97
CA LYS A 247 -14.60 -15.19 7.20
C LYS A 247 -13.98 -13.81 6.87
N ASP A 248 -13.25 -13.19 7.80
CA ASP A 248 -12.59 -11.90 7.57
C ASP A 248 -11.51 -12.04 6.48
N TYR A 249 -10.73 -13.13 6.50
CA TYR A 249 -9.76 -13.43 5.45
C TYR A 249 -10.42 -13.51 4.08
N TYR A 250 -11.49 -14.32 3.92
CA TYR A 250 -12.15 -14.47 2.64
C TYR A 250 -12.93 -13.22 2.22
N SER A 251 -13.35 -12.38 3.14
CA SER A 251 -13.92 -11.07 2.80
C SER A 251 -12.89 -10.14 2.15
N LEU A 252 -11.66 -10.12 2.67
CA LEU A 252 -10.54 -9.38 2.06
C LEU A 252 -10.10 -10.00 0.73
N ALA A 253 -10.04 -11.33 0.66
CA ALA A 253 -9.71 -12.05 -0.56
C ALA A 253 -10.69 -11.75 -1.70
N ALA A 254 -11.97 -11.59 -1.38
CA ALA A 254 -13.00 -11.23 -2.37
C ALA A 254 -12.75 -9.85 -3.00
N LEU A 255 -12.22 -8.88 -2.24
CA LEU A 255 -11.82 -7.58 -2.79
C LEU A 255 -10.68 -7.73 -3.79
N MET A 256 -9.69 -8.58 -3.48
CA MET A 256 -8.56 -8.82 -4.38
C MET A 256 -8.98 -9.56 -5.66
N GLN A 257 -9.99 -10.43 -5.60
CA GLN A 257 -10.53 -11.09 -6.79
C GLN A 257 -11.21 -10.11 -7.75
N GLY A 258 -11.72 -9.00 -7.25
CA GLY A 258 -12.28 -7.92 -8.06
C GLY A 258 -11.24 -6.99 -8.68
N SER A 259 -9.95 -7.16 -8.33
CA SER A 259 -8.86 -6.31 -8.78
C SER A 259 -7.97 -7.04 -9.78
N ASN A 260 -7.63 -6.39 -10.88
CA ASN A 260 -6.76 -6.96 -11.90
C ASN A 260 -5.52 -6.08 -12.10
N ARG A 261 -4.42 -6.72 -12.50
CA ARG A 261 -3.22 -6.01 -12.93
C ARG A 261 -3.55 -5.15 -14.15
N GLN A 262 -3.16 -3.89 -14.07
CA GLN A 262 -3.22 -2.95 -15.18
C GLN A 262 -1.85 -2.29 -15.36
N GLU A 263 -1.47 -2.06 -16.61
CA GLU A 263 -0.34 -1.22 -16.94
C GLU A 263 -0.81 0.24 -16.96
N TYR A 264 -0.19 1.08 -16.15
CA TYR A 264 -0.49 2.49 -16.11
C TYR A 264 0.66 3.28 -16.75
N PRO A 265 0.44 3.94 -17.88
CA PRO A 265 1.47 4.75 -18.52
C PRO A 265 1.73 6.03 -17.72
N LEU A 266 2.97 6.26 -17.33
CA LEU A 266 3.37 7.53 -16.74
C LEU A 266 3.34 8.61 -17.84
N ASP A 267 2.50 9.63 -17.64
CA ASP A 267 2.32 10.72 -18.59
C ASP A 267 3.34 11.85 -18.31
N LEU A 268 4.58 11.64 -18.74
CA LEU A 268 5.65 12.59 -18.54
C LEU A 268 5.33 13.94 -19.22
N GLY A 269 5.27 14.98 -18.39
CA GLY A 269 4.93 16.34 -18.83
C GLY A 269 3.45 16.60 -19.05
N GLY A 270 2.54 15.68 -18.66
CA GLY A 270 1.08 15.85 -18.71
C GLY A 270 0.51 15.99 -20.15
N LYS A 271 1.25 15.55 -21.16
CA LYS A 271 0.86 15.73 -22.58
C LYS A 271 -0.37 14.90 -22.95
N ARG A 272 -0.47 13.68 -22.41
CA ARG A 272 -1.61 12.80 -22.70
C ARG A 272 -2.89 13.32 -22.09
N GLU A 273 -2.83 13.87 -20.88
CA GLU A 273 -3.98 14.50 -20.23
C GLU A 273 -4.49 15.70 -21.04
N VAL A 274 -3.59 16.55 -21.52
CA VAL A 274 -3.93 17.69 -22.41
C VAL A 274 -4.61 17.20 -23.68
N ILE A 275 -4.00 16.24 -24.37
CA ILE A 275 -4.55 15.67 -25.61
C ILE A 275 -5.89 14.99 -25.35
N SER A 276 -6.02 14.23 -24.25
CA SER A 276 -7.28 13.58 -23.87
C SER A 276 -8.41 14.60 -23.64
N ASN A 277 -8.11 15.69 -22.96
CA ASN A 277 -9.07 16.77 -22.72
C ASN A 277 -9.47 17.49 -24.01
N GLU A 278 -8.53 17.72 -24.93
CA GLU A 278 -8.80 18.29 -26.25
C GLU A 278 -9.70 17.36 -27.08
N ILE A 279 -9.39 16.06 -27.11
CA ILE A 279 -10.23 15.05 -27.79
C ILE A 279 -11.63 15.03 -27.18
N GLU A 280 -11.74 15.04 -25.85
CA GLU A 280 -13.04 15.06 -25.18
C GLU A 280 -13.86 16.30 -25.53
N ALA A 281 -13.23 17.47 -25.58
CA ALA A 281 -13.86 18.74 -25.97
C ALA A 281 -14.34 18.68 -27.44
N LEU A 282 -13.52 18.18 -28.36
CA LEU A 282 -13.86 17.98 -29.76
C LEU A 282 -15.04 17.00 -29.92
N CYS A 283 -14.99 15.87 -29.21
CA CYS A 283 -16.07 14.88 -29.23
C CYS A 283 -17.41 15.46 -28.71
N LYS A 284 -17.37 16.23 -27.60
CA LYS A 284 -18.54 16.92 -27.08
C LYS A 284 -19.12 17.92 -28.08
N SER A 285 -18.25 18.70 -28.73
CA SER A 285 -18.65 19.68 -29.77
C SER A 285 -19.28 18.99 -30.98
N ALA A 286 -18.65 17.92 -31.47
CA ALA A 286 -19.17 17.16 -32.59
C ALA A 286 -20.50 16.49 -32.26
N PHE A 287 -20.64 15.90 -31.08
CA PHE A 287 -21.90 15.31 -30.63
C PHE A 287 -23.03 16.35 -30.51
N SER A 288 -22.77 17.51 -29.94
CA SER A 288 -23.73 18.61 -29.82
C SER A 288 -24.20 19.08 -31.21
N SER A 289 -23.27 19.16 -32.17
CA SER A 289 -23.55 19.52 -33.56
C SER A 289 -24.40 18.47 -34.30
N LEU A 290 -24.17 17.18 -34.02
CA LEU A 290 -24.94 16.07 -34.60
C LEU A 290 -26.32 15.97 -33.95
N SER A 291 -26.42 16.07 -32.64
CA SER A 291 -27.69 15.98 -31.92
C SER A 291 -28.66 17.12 -32.24
N SER A 292 -28.12 18.31 -32.60
CA SER A 292 -28.94 19.44 -33.08
C SER A 292 -29.53 19.23 -34.46
N LYS A 293 -28.99 18.27 -35.24
CA LYS A 293 -29.39 17.99 -36.62
C LYS A 293 -30.29 16.79 -36.81
N GLN A 294 -30.47 15.94 -35.78
CA GLN A 294 -31.28 14.74 -35.86
C GLN A 294 -32.11 14.52 -34.58
N GLU A 295 -33.43 14.69 -34.70
CA GLU A 295 -34.39 14.21 -33.68
C GLU A 295 -34.34 12.69 -33.64
N GLY A 296 -33.80 12.10 -32.57
CA GLY A 296 -33.74 10.63 -32.40
C GLY A 296 -32.50 10.09 -31.70
N PHE A 297 -31.46 10.89 -31.47
CA PHE A 297 -30.21 10.43 -30.84
C PHE A 297 -30.18 10.50 -29.30
N SER A 298 -31.32 10.69 -28.64
CA SER A 298 -31.39 10.94 -27.19
C SER A 298 -30.95 9.76 -26.31
N THR A 299 -30.73 8.57 -26.90
CA THR A 299 -30.31 7.36 -26.15
C THR A 299 -28.84 6.98 -26.31
N MET A 300 -28.12 7.64 -27.21
CA MET A 300 -26.68 7.36 -27.37
C MET A 300 -25.83 8.12 -26.36
N GLN A 301 -24.91 7.42 -25.73
CA GLN A 301 -23.92 8.04 -24.85
C GLN A 301 -22.96 8.94 -25.67
N PRO A 302 -22.44 10.03 -25.04
CA PRO A 302 -21.47 10.89 -25.74
C PRO A 302 -20.27 10.09 -26.27
N PRO A 303 -19.78 10.40 -27.49
CA PRO A 303 -18.63 9.70 -28.07
C PRO A 303 -17.38 9.67 -27.18
N SER A 304 -17.22 10.68 -26.30
CA SER A 304 -16.14 10.74 -25.33
C SER A 304 -16.06 9.52 -24.40
N LYS A 305 -17.18 8.88 -24.06
CA LYS A 305 -17.19 7.66 -23.26
C LYS A 305 -16.61 6.45 -24.02
N TYR A 306 -16.89 6.36 -25.30
CA TYR A 306 -16.35 5.30 -26.16
C TYR A 306 -14.85 5.47 -26.40
N TRP A 307 -14.38 6.71 -26.56
CA TRP A 307 -12.96 7.02 -26.75
C TRP A 307 -12.14 6.76 -25.47
N LYS A 308 -12.64 7.10 -24.31
CA LYS A 308 -11.95 6.79 -23.03
C LYS A 308 -11.78 5.27 -22.87
N GLY A 309 -12.82 4.50 -23.13
CA GLY A 309 -12.74 3.05 -23.09
C GLY A 309 -11.80 2.48 -24.17
N ALA A 310 -11.81 3.01 -25.39
CA ALA A 310 -10.90 2.58 -26.45
C ALA A 310 -9.44 2.92 -26.12
N LEU A 311 -9.15 4.09 -25.56
CA LEU A 311 -7.81 4.46 -25.09
C LEU A 311 -7.34 3.56 -23.95
N GLN A 312 -8.20 3.22 -23.01
CA GLN A 312 -7.89 2.27 -21.95
C GLN A 312 -7.56 0.87 -22.49
N LEU A 313 -8.33 0.40 -23.50
CA LEU A 313 -8.08 -0.89 -24.17
C LEU A 313 -6.80 -0.90 -25.02
N THR A 314 -6.45 0.20 -25.68
CA THR A 314 -5.21 0.27 -26.49
C THR A 314 -3.94 0.33 -25.63
N HIS A 315 -4.08 0.61 -24.34
CA HIS A 315 -2.96 0.68 -23.40
C HIS A 315 -2.88 -0.52 -22.46
N SER A 316 -3.95 -1.28 -22.29
CA SER A 316 -3.82 -2.61 -21.76
C SER A 316 -3.23 -3.48 -22.86
N ASN A 317 -2.11 -4.15 -22.62
CA ASN A 317 -1.65 -5.26 -23.46
C ASN A 317 -2.66 -6.41 -23.30
N TYR A 318 -3.90 -6.16 -23.67
CA TYR A 318 -4.90 -7.18 -23.77
C TYR A 318 -4.51 -8.03 -24.96
N VAL A 319 -3.70 -9.04 -24.70
CA VAL A 319 -3.49 -10.15 -25.62
C VAL A 319 -4.81 -10.93 -25.60
N ASP A 320 -5.66 -10.61 -26.55
CA ASP A 320 -6.82 -11.43 -26.85
C ASP A 320 -6.32 -12.84 -27.13
N SER A 321 -6.66 -13.77 -26.23
CA SER A 321 -6.46 -15.20 -26.45
C SER A 321 -7.48 -15.68 -27.47
N GLY A 322 -7.37 -15.17 -28.70
CA GLY A 322 -7.81 -15.79 -29.94
C GLY A 322 -9.20 -16.41 -30.00
N THR A 323 -10.24 -15.76 -29.53
CA THR A 323 -11.61 -16.13 -29.82
C THR A 323 -12.31 -14.93 -30.44
N ASP A 324 -12.88 -15.15 -31.62
CA ASP A 324 -13.60 -14.21 -32.48
C ASP A 324 -14.34 -13.11 -31.73
N ALA A 325 -13.72 -11.95 -31.61
CA ALA A 325 -14.30 -10.81 -30.96
C ALA A 325 -15.08 -9.97 -31.96
N ASN A 326 -16.33 -10.27 -32.11
CA ASN A 326 -17.34 -9.26 -32.38
C ASN A 326 -17.58 -8.49 -31.03
N ILE A 327 -16.59 -7.77 -30.53
CA ILE A 327 -16.77 -6.83 -29.44
C ILE A 327 -17.48 -5.61 -30.01
N THR A 328 -18.81 -5.70 -30.04
CA THR A 328 -19.62 -4.50 -30.26
C THR A 328 -19.43 -3.59 -29.04
N GLY A 329 -19.26 -2.29 -29.26
CA GLY A 329 -18.94 -1.26 -28.27
C GLY A 329 -19.84 -1.14 -27.03
N GLN A 330 -20.77 -2.07 -26.82
CA GLN A 330 -21.63 -2.17 -25.65
C GLN A 330 -20.90 -2.63 -24.38
N VAL A 331 -19.77 -3.36 -24.51
CA VAL A 331 -19.00 -3.87 -23.37
C VAL A 331 -18.27 -2.75 -22.63
N LEU A 332 -17.95 -1.65 -23.30
CA LEU A 332 -17.16 -0.53 -22.74
C LEU A 332 -17.97 0.44 -21.88
N VAL A 333 -19.29 0.36 -21.90
CA VAL A 333 -20.17 1.34 -21.24
C VAL A 333 -20.45 1.02 -19.77
N HIS A 334 -20.25 -0.23 -19.34
CA HIS A 334 -20.72 -0.71 -18.03
C HIS A 334 -19.70 -0.58 -16.89
N PHE A 335 -18.44 -0.26 -17.17
CA PHE A 335 -17.41 -0.17 -16.12
C PHE A 335 -17.54 1.06 -15.21
N GLU A 336 -18.18 2.14 -15.64
CA GLU A 336 -18.36 3.35 -14.81
C GLU A 336 -19.53 3.26 -13.80
N ASN A 337 -20.48 2.34 -13.99
CA ASN A 337 -21.68 2.24 -13.14
C ASN A 337 -21.79 0.91 -12.37
N GLY A 338 -20.70 0.14 -12.25
CA GLY A 338 -20.75 -1.19 -11.63
C GLY A 338 -21.45 -2.24 -12.50
N PHE A 339 -21.46 -3.47 -12.03
CA PHE A 339 -22.02 -4.64 -12.74
C PHE A 339 -23.57 -4.68 -12.79
N GLY A 340 -24.27 -3.58 -12.54
CA GLY A 340 -25.72 -3.57 -12.30
C GLY A 340 -26.61 -4.21 -13.36
N ASP A 341 -26.21 -4.20 -14.64
CA ASP A 341 -27.00 -4.75 -15.74
C ASP A 341 -26.27 -5.80 -16.61
N TRP A 342 -25.07 -6.23 -16.19
CA TRP A 342 -24.32 -7.24 -16.93
C TRP A 342 -24.86 -8.65 -16.64
N LYS A 343 -25.49 -9.26 -17.62
CA LYS A 343 -25.81 -10.69 -17.60
C LYS A 343 -24.82 -11.40 -18.50
N PRO A 344 -24.05 -12.39 -18.00
CA PRO A 344 -23.17 -13.17 -18.85
C PRO A 344 -24.00 -13.91 -19.88
N HIS A 345 -23.80 -13.59 -21.16
CA HIS A 345 -24.27 -14.38 -22.25
C HIS A 345 -23.23 -15.46 -22.60
N GLY A 346 -23.30 -16.56 -21.91
CA GLY A 346 -22.48 -17.74 -22.19
C GLY A 346 -22.96 -18.89 -21.31
N LYS A 347 -23.37 -19.98 -21.95
CA LYS A 347 -23.60 -21.23 -21.23
C LYS A 347 -22.26 -21.74 -20.72
N ALA A 348 -22.21 -22.10 -19.42
CA ALA A 348 -21.12 -22.86 -18.83
C ALA A 348 -20.85 -24.16 -19.59
#